data_534a0f3c9f35f894a6185fd25fc59c63
#
_entry.id   534a0f3c9f35f894a6185fd25fc59c63
#
_cell.length_a   1.000
_cell.length_b   1.000
_cell.length_c   1.000
_cell.angle_alpha   90.00
_cell.angle_beta   90.00
_cell.angle_gamma   90.00
#
_symmetry.space_group_name_H-M   'P 1'
#
loop_
_entity.id
_entity.type
_entity.pdbx_description
1 polymer ?
#
loop_
_entity_poly.entity_id
_entity_poly.type
_entity_poly.pdbx_seq_one_letter_code
_entity_poly.pdbx_strand_id
1 'polypeptide(L)'
;MVRRDKSNYIIQSVAHALDVLEEFRGDMDELGVTELSKKLKLHKNNVFRILATLQSRNYIEQNRSNDNYRLGIKCLELGQTFIRQRGLLKQAKPILQELAGTTGETSYISILRGNEVVYLDSVETSSTVRVISRVGLHMPAHATAAGKALVAFESDEELVKRFTGEIPRFTKGTKTRSEDLMKDFSAVRELGYATDLEEFEDGLRCIGAPVRDYTRKVVGAISVSGPAHRLTDERIAELVGPELARAGKALSARLGFRE
;
A
#
# COMPACT_ATOMS: atom_id res chain seq x y z
N MET A 1 4.81 25.08 -25.89
CA MET A 1 5.83 24.87 -24.83
C MET A 1 6.37 23.46 -24.94
N VAL A 2 7.63 23.30 -25.37
CA VAL A 2 8.29 21.99 -25.50
C VAL A 2 8.46 21.42 -24.09
N ARG A 3 7.85 20.29 -23.77
CA ARG A 3 8.09 19.53 -22.53
C ARG A 3 9.57 19.09 -22.57
N ARG A 4 10.44 19.79 -21.88
CA ARG A 4 11.83 19.38 -21.70
C ARG A 4 11.85 18.04 -20.95
N ASP A 5 12.54 17.08 -21.54
CA ASP A 5 12.71 15.75 -20.95
C ASP A 5 13.40 15.89 -19.60
N LYS A 6 12.71 15.53 -18.51
CA LYS A 6 13.23 15.66 -17.14
C LYS A 6 14.40 14.73 -16.85
N SER A 7 14.63 13.70 -17.68
CA SER A 7 15.73 12.75 -17.52
C SER A 7 17.12 13.42 -17.56
N ASN A 8 17.26 14.51 -18.32
CA ASN A 8 18.52 15.25 -18.44
C ASN A 8 18.90 16.09 -17.21
N TYR A 9 18.05 16.13 -16.17
CA TYR A 9 18.29 16.92 -14.94
C TYR A 9 18.52 16.06 -13.70
N ILE A 10 18.69 14.75 -13.88
CA ILE A 10 18.91 13.81 -12.76
C ILE A 10 20.35 13.98 -12.26
N ILE A 11 20.50 14.29 -10.96
CA ILE A 11 21.79 14.28 -10.27
C ILE A 11 22.06 12.86 -9.82
N GLN A 12 22.97 12.18 -10.51
CA GLN A 12 23.23 10.74 -10.34
C GLN A 12 23.63 10.38 -8.90
N SER A 13 24.41 11.22 -8.22
CA SER A 13 24.80 10.97 -6.83
C SER A 13 23.62 11.02 -5.85
N VAL A 14 22.61 11.84 -6.13
CA VAL A 14 21.37 11.90 -5.34
C VAL A 14 20.52 10.66 -5.62
N ALA A 15 20.40 10.26 -6.89
CA ALA A 15 19.70 9.03 -7.27
C ALA A 15 20.30 7.82 -6.54
N HIS A 16 21.61 7.62 -6.62
CA HIS A 16 22.29 6.52 -5.93
C HIS A 16 22.12 6.57 -4.40
N ALA A 17 22.01 7.76 -3.78
CA ALA A 17 21.76 7.87 -2.35
C ALA A 17 20.35 7.42 -1.98
N LEU A 18 19.37 7.70 -2.83
CA LEU A 18 18.00 7.22 -2.67
C LEU A 18 17.92 5.70 -2.91
N ASP A 19 18.58 5.19 -3.96
CA ASP A 19 18.68 3.76 -4.23
C ASP A 19 19.24 2.99 -3.01
N VAL A 20 20.28 3.53 -2.36
CA VAL A 20 20.85 2.94 -1.12
C VAL A 20 19.81 2.90 0.00
N LEU A 21 19.04 3.97 0.22
CA LEU A 21 17.98 3.99 1.24
C LEU A 21 16.86 2.99 0.92
N GLU A 22 16.52 2.81 -0.34
CA GLU A 22 15.47 1.92 -0.79
C GLU A 22 15.82 0.43 -0.62
N GLU A 23 17.10 0.06 -0.62
CA GLU A 23 17.53 -1.31 -0.36
C GLU A 23 17.20 -1.81 1.05
N PHE A 24 17.02 -0.90 2.02
CA PHE A 24 16.60 -1.25 3.39
C PHE A 24 15.08 -1.51 3.53
N ARG A 25 14.32 -1.54 2.43
CA ARG A 25 12.87 -1.85 2.44
C ARG A 25 12.56 -3.36 2.47
N GLY A 26 13.58 -4.21 2.33
CA GLY A 26 13.42 -5.68 2.37
C GLY A 26 13.40 -6.25 3.79
N ASP A 27 13.37 -7.58 3.88
CA ASP A 27 13.30 -8.33 5.15
C ASP A 27 14.61 -8.27 5.98
N MET A 28 15.65 -7.63 5.47
CA MET A 28 16.94 -7.52 6.13
C MET A 28 17.03 -6.21 6.91
N ASP A 29 17.14 -6.32 8.23
CA ASP A 29 17.26 -5.16 9.12
C ASP A 29 18.56 -4.39 8.93
N GLU A 30 19.64 -5.04 8.48
CA GLU A 30 20.96 -4.46 8.32
C GLU A 30 21.63 -4.93 7.02
N LEU A 31 22.36 -4.02 6.35
CA LEU A 31 23.10 -4.29 5.11
C LEU A 31 24.53 -3.75 5.19
N GLY A 32 25.49 -4.54 4.69
CA GLY A 32 26.90 -4.16 4.61
C GLY A 32 27.24 -3.46 3.28
N VAL A 33 28.37 -2.71 3.28
CA VAL A 33 28.91 -2.02 2.08
C VAL A 33 29.07 -2.98 0.88
N THR A 34 29.57 -4.18 1.13
CA THR A 34 29.82 -5.17 0.06
C THR A 34 28.54 -5.67 -0.56
N GLU A 35 27.51 -5.86 0.25
CA GLU A 35 26.19 -6.33 -0.20
C GLU A 35 25.49 -5.25 -1.03
N LEU A 36 25.41 -4.03 -0.50
CA LEU A 36 24.88 -2.86 -1.22
C LEU A 36 25.61 -2.62 -2.55
N SER A 37 26.94 -2.74 -2.55
CA SER A 37 27.76 -2.61 -3.77
C SER A 37 27.36 -3.62 -4.85
N LYS A 38 27.10 -4.90 -4.46
CA LYS A 38 26.66 -5.94 -5.38
C LYS A 38 25.24 -5.71 -5.89
N LYS A 39 24.30 -5.40 -4.99
CA LYS A 39 22.88 -5.17 -5.33
C LYS A 39 22.71 -4.00 -6.28
N LEU A 40 23.34 -2.87 -5.99
CA LEU A 40 23.23 -1.64 -6.76
C LEU A 40 24.20 -1.55 -7.94
N LYS A 41 25.14 -2.52 -8.09
CA LYS A 41 26.21 -2.51 -9.10
C LYS A 41 27.08 -1.24 -9.04
N LEU A 42 27.29 -0.72 -7.83
CA LEU A 42 28.11 0.46 -7.56
C LEU A 42 29.47 0.04 -6.98
N HIS A 43 30.51 0.84 -7.27
CA HIS A 43 31.81 0.61 -6.65
C HIS A 43 31.76 0.83 -5.13
N LYS A 44 32.43 -0.05 -4.34
CA LYS A 44 32.41 0.00 -2.86
C LYS A 44 32.74 1.38 -2.29
N ASN A 45 33.70 2.10 -2.86
CA ASN A 45 34.06 3.45 -2.42
C ASN A 45 32.91 4.44 -2.60
N ASN A 46 32.10 4.31 -3.66
CA ASN A 46 30.93 5.18 -3.87
C ASN A 46 29.86 4.87 -2.84
N VAL A 47 29.56 3.58 -2.61
CA VAL A 47 28.60 3.15 -1.58
C VAL A 47 29.05 3.65 -0.22
N PHE A 48 30.33 3.50 0.16
CA PHE A 48 30.84 3.99 1.44
C PHE A 48 30.66 5.52 1.60
N ARG A 49 30.96 6.31 0.56
CA ARG A 49 30.76 7.78 0.59
C ARG A 49 29.29 8.17 0.71
N ILE A 50 28.39 7.44 0.06
CA ILE A 50 26.94 7.64 0.18
C ILE A 50 26.50 7.32 1.61
N LEU A 51 26.91 6.17 2.14
CA LEU A 51 26.56 5.75 3.51
C LEU A 51 27.09 6.76 4.55
N ALA A 52 28.34 7.24 4.42
CA ALA A 52 28.88 8.27 5.30
C ALA A 52 28.08 9.57 5.24
N THR A 53 27.63 9.97 4.05
CA THR A 53 26.78 11.15 3.87
C THR A 53 25.41 10.98 4.50
N LEU A 54 24.75 9.83 4.28
CA LEU A 54 23.44 9.52 4.86
C LEU A 54 23.52 9.41 6.38
N GLN A 55 24.59 8.81 6.91
CA GLN A 55 24.86 8.71 8.34
C GLN A 55 25.06 10.08 8.98
N SER A 56 25.82 10.99 8.35
CA SER A 56 26.01 12.36 8.85
C SER A 56 24.72 13.17 8.95
N ARG A 57 23.66 12.71 8.27
CA ARG A 57 22.31 13.29 8.24
C ARG A 57 21.29 12.48 9.05
N ASN A 58 21.70 11.42 9.75
CA ASN A 58 20.86 10.53 10.55
C ASN A 58 19.80 9.74 9.74
N TYR A 59 19.98 9.60 8.42
CA TYR A 59 19.13 8.74 7.59
C TYR A 59 19.47 7.28 7.75
N ILE A 60 20.71 6.95 8.08
CA ILE A 60 21.18 5.62 8.43
C ILE A 60 22.06 5.68 9.67
N GLU A 61 22.19 4.54 10.32
CA GLU A 61 23.04 4.31 11.48
C GLU A 61 23.94 3.11 11.22
N GLN A 62 25.19 3.17 11.68
CA GLN A 62 26.10 2.03 11.61
C GLN A 62 26.06 1.24 12.93
N ASN A 63 25.87 -0.07 12.82
CA ASN A 63 26.04 -0.99 13.93
C ASN A 63 27.54 -1.22 14.16
N ARG A 64 28.04 -0.78 15.30
CA ARG A 64 29.48 -0.85 15.66
C ARG A 64 29.98 -2.28 15.93
N SER A 65 29.08 -3.24 16.09
CA SER A 65 29.46 -4.63 16.40
C SER A 65 29.78 -5.45 15.15
N ASN A 66 29.20 -5.10 13.99
CA ASN A 66 29.33 -5.85 12.74
C ASN A 66 29.59 -4.97 11.50
N ASP A 67 29.77 -3.65 11.69
CA ASP A 67 29.98 -2.64 10.65
C ASP A 67 28.87 -2.54 9.59
N ASN A 68 27.72 -3.19 9.81
CA ASN A 68 26.56 -3.04 8.95
C ASN A 68 25.80 -1.74 9.24
N TYR A 69 24.92 -1.38 8.32
CA TYR A 69 24.09 -0.18 8.38
C TYR A 69 22.62 -0.55 8.45
N ARG A 70 21.83 0.31 9.09
CA ARG A 70 20.37 0.23 9.19
C ARG A 70 19.74 1.61 9.00
N LEU A 71 18.42 1.66 8.82
CA LEU A 71 17.72 2.95 8.75
C LEU A 71 17.85 3.72 10.07
N GLY A 72 18.12 5.02 9.96
CA GLY A 72 18.22 5.95 11.07
C GLY A 72 16.88 6.65 11.36
N ILE A 73 16.83 7.30 12.53
CA ILE A 73 15.62 7.98 13.03
C ILE A 73 15.05 9.02 12.07
N LYS A 74 15.88 9.61 11.20
CA LYS A 74 15.44 10.65 10.24
C LYS A 74 14.41 10.12 9.24
N CYS A 75 14.48 8.84 8.88
CA CYS A 75 13.49 8.21 8.01
C CYS A 75 12.11 8.19 8.68
N LEU A 76 12.04 7.87 9.98
CA LEU A 76 10.81 7.91 10.77
C LEU A 76 10.25 9.34 10.87
N GLU A 77 11.09 10.35 11.13
CA GLU A 77 10.66 11.76 11.23
C GLU A 77 10.01 12.25 9.92
N LEU A 78 10.60 11.90 8.77
CA LEU A 78 10.02 12.23 7.46
C LEU A 78 8.71 11.51 7.21
N GLY A 79 8.65 10.21 7.52
CA GLY A 79 7.43 9.43 7.42
C GLY A 79 6.30 10.00 8.29
N GLN A 80 6.59 10.36 9.54
CA GLN A 80 5.62 10.99 10.45
C GLN A 80 5.17 12.37 9.96
N THR A 81 6.05 13.15 9.34
CA THR A 81 5.68 14.44 8.75
C THR A 81 4.75 14.25 7.56
N PHE A 82 5.03 13.29 6.68
CA PHE A 82 4.16 12.90 5.58
C PHE A 82 2.75 12.50 6.07
N ILE A 83 2.69 11.66 7.13
CA ILE A 83 1.44 11.21 7.75
C ILE A 83 0.64 12.40 8.29
N ARG A 84 1.29 13.32 9.04
CA ARG A 84 0.62 14.50 9.63
C ARG A 84 0.08 15.47 8.59
N GLN A 85 0.77 15.64 7.46
CA GLN A 85 0.37 16.55 6.40
C GLN A 85 -0.81 16.04 5.55
N ARG A 86 -1.12 14.75 5.61
CA ARG A 86 -2.25 14.17 4.87
C ARG A 86 -3.50 14.10 5.75
N GLY A 87 -4.46 14.98 5.48
CA GLY A 87 -5.77 15.00 6.16
C GLY A 87 -6.47 13.63 6.11
N LEU A 88 -6.24 12.82 5.06
CA LEU A 88 -6.76 11.47 4.92
C LEU A 88 -6.44 10.59 6.14
N LEU A 89 -5.18 10.51 6.57
CA LEU A 89 -4.78 9.64 7.68
C LEU A 89 -5.38 10.06 9.02
N LYS A 90 -5.42 11.37 9.27
CA LYS A 90 -6.04 11.91 10.49
C LYS A 90 -7.53 11.55 10.56
N GLN A 91 -8.23 11.63 9.43
CA GLN A 91 -9.66 11.31 9.37
C GLN A 91 -9.92 9.79 9.36
N ALA A 92 -9.00 9.00 8.79
CA ALA A 92 -9.14 7.55 8.70
C ALA A 92 -8.96 6.86 10.07
N LYS A 93 -8.03 7.30 10.92
CA LYS A 93 -7.66 6.60 12.16
C LYS A 93 -8.83 6.19 13.04
N PRO A 94 -9.79 7.08 13.40
CA PRO A 94 -10.94 6.68 14.22
C PRO A 94 -11.85 5.68 13.50
N ILE A 95 -11.98 5.78 12.17
CA ILE A 95 -12.78 4.84 11.38
C ILE A 95 -12.12 3.46 11.34
N LEU A 96 -10.79 3.38 11.20
CA LEU A 96 -10.07 2.12 11.28
C LEU A 96 -10.23 1.45 12.64
N GLN A 97 -10.22 2.24 13.74
CA GLN A 97 -10.46 1.73 15.10
C GLN A 97 -11.87 1.14 15.24
N GLU A 98 -12.89 1.83 14.73
CA GLU A 98 -14.27 1.35 14.71
C GLU A 98 -14.39 0.06 13.90
N LEU A 99 -13.83 0.01 12.68
CA LEU A 99 -13.82 -1.18 11.83
C LEU A 99 -13.14 -2.38 12.49
N ALA A 100 -11.95 -2.19 13.07
CA ALA A 100 -11.26 -3.27 13.77
C ALA A 100 -12.06 -3.78 14.96
N GLY A 101 -12.72 -2.90 15.71
CA GLY A 101 -13.60 -3.29 16.82
C GLY A 101 -14.86 -4.03 16.38
N THR A 102 -15.53 -3.57 15.33
CA THR A 102 -16.78 -4.15 14.83
C THR A 102 -16.55 -5.48 14.11
N THR A 103 -15.50 -5.54 13.28
CA THR A 103 -15.22 -6.75 12.48
C THR A 103 -14.36 -7.76 13.21
N GLY A 104 -13.63 -7.36 14.25
CA GLY A 104 -12.66 -8.21 14.94
C GLY A 104 -11.43 -8.56 14.08
N GLU A 105 -11.20 -7.84 12.97
CA GLU A 105 -10.11 -8.08 12.03
C GLU A 105 -9.24 -6.84 11.86
N THR A 106 -8.01 -7.00 11.35
CA THR A 106 -7.09 -5.89 11.11
C THR A 106 -7.61 -4.99 9.99
N SER A 107 -7.69 -3.69 10.26
CA SER A 107 -8.14 -2.67 9.31
C SER A 107 -6.97 -1.82 8.80
N TYR A 108 -7.09 -1.31 7.57
CA TYR A 108 -6.04 -0.56 6.88
C TYR A 108 -6.60 0.64 6.14
N ILE A 109 -5.74 1.64 5.92
CA ILE A 109 -5.91 2.68 4.91
C ILE A 109 -4.75 2.61 3.91
N SER A 110 -5.06 2.72 2.63
CA SER A 110 -4.11 2.57 1.53
C SER A 110 -4.37 3.57 0.41
N ILE A 111 -3.38 3.75 -0.45
CA ILE A 111 -3.44 4.57 -1.67
C ILE A 111 -2.92 3.77 -2.87
N LEU A 112 -3.22 4.24 -4.07
CA LEU A 112 -2.71 3.69 -5.32
C LEU A 112 -1.40 4.37 -5.73
N ARG A 113 -0.41 3.57 -6.13
CA ARG A 113 0.84 4.00 -6.76
C ARG A 113 1.13 3.15 -7.98
N GLY A 114 0.90 3.71 -9.18
CA GLY A 114 0.94 2.90 -10.41
C GLY A 114 -0.11 1.79 -10.36
N ASN A 115 0.32 0.54 -10.45
CA ASN A 115 -0.53 -0.65 -10.35
C ASN A 115 -0.45 -1.34 -8.98
N GLU A 116 0.08 -0.64 -7.97
CA GLU A 116 0.27 -1.18 -6.63
C GLU A 116 -0.50 -0.39 -5.57
N VAL A 117 -0.93 -1.10 -4.55
CA VAL A 117 -1.49 -0.57 -3.32
C VAL A 117 -0.36 -0.32 -2.33
N VAL A 118 -0.31 0.87 -1.73
CA VAL A 118 0.61 1.19 -0.64
C VAL A 118 -0.21 1.40 0.63
N TYR A 119 0.05 0.58 1.64
CA TYR A 119 -0.60 0.70 2.94
C TYR A 119 0.05 1.83 3.76
N LEU A 120 -0.77 2.78 4.25
CA LEU A 120 -0.31 3.98 4.95
C LEU A 120 -0.44 3.90 6.47
N ASP A 121 -1.47 3.23 6.98
CA ASP A 121 -1.71 3.01 8.41
C ASP A 121 -2.60 1.78 8.60
N SER A 122 -2.59 1.23 9.82
CA SER A 122 -3.41 0.09 10.22
C SER A 122 -3.83 0.16 11.67
N VAL A 123 -4.90 -0.57 11.99
CA VAL A 123 -5.29 -0.90 13.36
C VAL A 123 -5.43 -2.41 13.44
N GLU A 124 -4.53 -3.05 14.17
CA GLU A 124 -4.56 -4.49 14.37
C GLU A 124 -5.67 -4.90 15.32
N THR A 125 -6.28 -6.04 15.04
CA THR A 125 -7.20 -6.70 15.98
C THR A 125 -6.43 -7.26 17.18
N SER A 126 -7.11 -7.42 18.30
CA SER A 126 -6.58 -8.11 19.49
C SER A 126 -6.54 -9.63 19.36
N SER A 127 -7.09 -10.20 18.28
CA SER A 127 -7.08 -11.64 18.04
C SER A 127 -5.66 -12.19 17.93
N THR A 128 -5.39 -13.35 18.55
CA THR A 128 -4.07 -14.02 18.50
C THR A 128 -3.70 -14.39 17.07
N VAL A 129 -4.63 -15.00 16.31
CA VAL A 129 -4.45 -15.26 14.88
C VAL A 129 -4.98 -14.05 14.11
N ARG A 130 -4.10 -13.28 13.50
CA ARG A 130 -4.45 -12.06 12.78
C ARG A 130 -3.51 -11.79 11.62
N VAL A 131 -3.93 -10.95 10.72
CA VAL A 131 -3.05 -10.36 9.71
C VAL A 131 -2.27 -9.22 10.38
N ILE A 132 -0.95 -9.31 10.32
CA ILE A 132 -0.05 -8.27 10.87
C ILE A 132 -0.07 -7.01 10.01
N SER A 133 0.43 -5.91 10.55
CA SER A 133 0.53 -4.64 9.83
C SER A 133 1.36 -4.78 8.54
N ARG A 134 0.81 -4.23 7.45
CA ARG A 134 1.45 -4.17 6.12
C ARG A 134 1.83 -2.73 5.74
N VAL A 135 1.94 -1.85 6.71
CA VAL A 135 2.29 -0.43 6.48
C VAL A 135 3.63 -0.33 5.77
N GLY A 136 3.68 0.45 4.68
CA GLY A 136 4.84 0.61 3.82
C GLY A 136 5.01 -0.49 2.76
N LEU A 137 4.27 -1.60 2.82
CA LEU A 137 4.33 -2.64 1.80
C LEU A 137 3.56 -2.24 0.54
N HIS A 138 4.01 -2.78 -0.59
CA HIS A 138 3.41 -2.64 -1.90
C HIS A 138 2.76 -3.96 -2.30
N MET A 139 1.49 -3.91 -2.72
CA MET A 139 0.72 -5.09 -3.08
C MET A 139 0.03 -4.88 -4.44
N PRO A 140 -0.18 -5.94 -5.24
CA PRO A 140 -0.79 -5.81 -6.56
C PRO A 140 -2.25 -5.33 -6.48
N ALA A 141 -2.61 -4.34 -7.30
CA ALA A 141 -3.96 -3.78 -7.28
C ALA A 141 -5.04 -4.77 -7.77
N HIS A 142 -4.72 -5.65 -8.73
CA HIS A 142 -5.69 -6.60 -9.30
C HIS A 142 -6.07 -7.74 -8.35
N ALA A 143 -5.16 -8.14 -7.44
CA ALA A 143 -5.35 -9.31 -6.58
C ALA A 143 -5.69 -8.94 -5.13
N THR A 144 -5.92 -7.65 -4.82
CA THR A 144 -6.25 -7.19 -3.46
C THR A 144 -7.56 -6.42 -3.44
N ALA A 145 -8.38 -6.60 -2.41
CA ALA A 145 -9.63 -5.87 -2.26
C ALA A 145 -9.41 -4.34 -2.21
N ALA A 146 -8.38 -3.88 -1.51
CA ALA A 146 -8.01 -2.48 -1.46
C ALA A 146 -7.66 -1.94 -2.86
N GLY A 147 -6.89 -2.71 -3.65
CA GLY A 147 -6.51 -2.33 -5.01
C GLY A 147 -7.71 -2.25 -5.95
N LYS A 148 -8.58 -3.25 -5.93
CA LYS A 148 -9.82 -3.22 -6.73
C LYS A 148 -10.69 -2.02 -6.36
N ALA A 149 -10.83 -1.70 -5.07
CA ALA A 149 -11.57 -0.53 -4.61
C ALA A 149 -10.95 0.79 -5.08
N LEU A 150 -9.61 0.87 -5.14
CA LEU A 150 -8.88 2.06 -5.57
C LEU A 150 -9.07 2.38 -7.06
N VAL A 151 -9.15 1.37 -7.91
CA VAL A 151 -9.21 1.54 -9.36
C VAL A 151 -10.63 1.45 -9.93
N ALA A 152 -11.58 0.85 -9.24
CA ALA A 152 -12.92 0.53 -9.77
C ALA A 152 -13.68 1.71 -10.38
N PHE A 153 -13.35 2.95 -10.03
CA PHE A 153 -14.00 4.17 -10.52
C PHE A 153 -13.19 4.92 -11.58
N GLU A 154 -12.10 4.34 -12.09
CA GLU A 154 -11.45 4.79 -13.31
C GLU A 154 -12.37 4.51 -14.50
N SER A 155 -12.14 5.17 -15.63
CA SER A 155 -12.87 4.86 -16.87
C SER A 155 -12.54 3.44 -17.35
N ASP A 156 -13.46 2.81 -18.07
CA ASP A 156 -13.24 1.46 -18.58
C ASP A 156 -12.03 1.40 -19.52
N GLU A 157 -11.75 2.49 -20.27
CA GLU A 157 -10.55 2.62 -21.11
C GLU A 157 -9.26 2.62 -20.26
N GLU A 158 -9.24 3.34 -19.14
CA GLU A 158 -8.10 3.36 -18.22
C GLU A 158 -7.90 2.01 -17.56
N LEU A 159 -8.98 1.34 -17.15
CA LEU A 159 -8.93 0.00 -16.54
C LEU A 159 -8.39 -1.05 -17.53
N VAL A 160 -8.89 -1.05 -18.77
CA VAL A 160 -8.37 -1.94 -19.82
C VAL A 160 -6.89 -1.68 -20.06
N LYS A 161 -6.47 -0.40 -20.18
CA LYS A 161 -5.06 -0.03 -20.35
C LYS A 161 -4.20 -0.46 -19.17
N ARG A 162 -4.72 -0.32 -17.94
CA ARG A 162 -4.02 -0.68 -16.70
C ARG A 162 -3.76 -2.18 -16.60
N PHE A 163 -4.73 -3.01 -17.00
CA PHE A 163 -4.69 -4.46 -16.90
C PHE A 163 -4.60 -5.15 -18.27
N THR A 164 -3.86 -4.52 -19.21
CA THR A 164 -3.48 -5.11 -20.49
C THR A 164 -2.16 -5.87 -20.34
N GLY A 165 -2.05 -7.01 -21.00
CA GLY A 165 -0.85 -7.86 -20.99
C GLY A 165 -0.92 -8.98 -19.97
N GLU A 166 0.24 -9.45 -19.53
CA GLU A 166 0.33 -10.54 -18.57
C GLU A 166 0.05 -10.03 -17.15
N ILE A 167 -1.00 -10.56 -16.52
CA ILE A 167 -1.40 -10.25 -15.15
C ILE A 167 -0.86 -11.36 -14.24
N PRO A 168 0.00 -11.03 -13.26
CA PRO A 168 0.62 -12.02 -12.36
C PRO A 168 -0.43 -12.84 -11.60
N ARG A 169 -0.17 -14.14 -11.47
CA ARG A 169 -0.95 -15.07 -10.66
C ARG A 169 -0.24 -15.34 -9.35
N PHE A 170 -0.95 -15.23 -8.23
CA PHE A 170 -0.43 -15.49 -6.87
C PHE A 170 -1.00 -16.79 -6.31
N THR A 171 -2.29 -17.03 -6.52
CA THR A 171 -3.00 -18.24 -6.10
C THR A 171 -3.83 -18.82 -7.25
N LYS A 172 -4.53 -19.90 -6.99
CA LYS A 172 -5.51 -20.44 -7.95
C LYS A 172 -6.72 -19.51 -8.13
N GLY A 173 -7.04 -18.71 -7.11
CA GLY A 173 -8.15 -17.74 -7.12
C GLY A 173 -7.83 -16.44 -7.83
N THR A 174 -6.55 -16.12 -8.09
CA THR A 174 -6.15 -14.86 -8.74
C THR A 174 -6.81 -14.71 -10.11
N LYS A 175 -7.51 -13.60 -10.31
CA LYS A 175 -8.06 -13.21 -11.61
C LYS A 175 -6.95 -12.64 -12.49
N THR A 176 -6.71 -13.30 -13.62
CA THR A 176 -5.63 -12.95 -14.57
C THR A 176 -6.16 -12.53 -15.94
N ARG A 177 -7.48 -12.42 -16.08
CA ARG A 177 -8.13 -11.96 -17.31
C ARG A 177 -8.80 -10.62 -17.07
N SER A 178 -8.60 -9.68 -17.97
CA SER A 178 -9.18 -8.34 -17.88
C SER A 178 -10.71 -8.39 -17.73
N GLU A 179 -11.39 -9.28 -18.47
CA GLU A 179 -12.85 -9.41 -18.42
C GLU A 179 -13.37 -9.80 -17.02
N ASP A 180 -12.63 -10.61 -16.29
CA ASP A 180 -13.03 -11.03 -14.93
C ASP A 180 -12.77 -9.91 -13.90
N LEU A 181 -11.71 -9.14 -14.09
CA LEU A 181 -11.45 -7.93 -13.30
C LEU A 181 -12.50 -6.86 -13.54
N MET A 182 -12.95 -6.67 -14.80
CA MET A 182 -14.00 -5.69 -15.13
C MET A 182 -15.33 -6.03 -14.45
N LYS A 183 -15.68 -7.32 -14.28
CA LYS A 183 -16.84 -7.74 -13.49
C LYS A 183 -16.70 -7.35 -12.01
N ASP A 184 -15.50 -7.54 -11.44
CA ASP A 184 -15.23 -7.12 -10.07
C ASP A 184 -15.39 -5.60 -9.91
N PHE A 185 -14.82 -4.81 -10.83
CA PHE A 185 -14.93 -3.36 -10.75
C PHE A 185 -16.38 -2.88 -10.89
N SER A 186 -17.18 -3.53 -11.72
CA SER A 186 -18.63 -3.26 -11.81
C SER A 186 -19.34 -3.57 -10.50
N ALA A 187 -19.04 -4.72 -9.88
CA ALA A 187 -19.59 -5.08 -8.57
C ALA A 187 -19.17 -4.07 -7.47
N VAL A 188 -17.94 -3.57 -7.50
CA VAL A 188 -17.48 -2.54 -6.54
C VAL A 188 -18.28 -1.24 -6.70
N ARG A 189 -18.57 -0.84 -7.94
CA ARG A 189 -19.38 0.37 -8.23
C ARG A 189 -20.80 0.23 -7.71
N GLU A 190 -21.36 -0.97 -7.74
CA GLU A 190 -22.73 -1.29 -7.32
C GLU A 190 -22.82 -1.49 -5.80
N LEU A 191 -21.96 -2.33 -5.23
CA LEU A 191 -22.00 -2.73 -3.82
C LEU A 191 -21.34 -1.69 -2.89
N GLY A 192 -20.40 -0.88 -3.42
CA GLY A 192 -19.61 0.06 -2.64
C GLY A 192 -18.40 -0.57 -1.93
N TYR A 193 -18.12 -1.86 -2.16
CA TYR A 193 -16.94 -2.55 -1.64
C TYR A 193 -16.44 -3.60 -2.63
N ALA A 194 -15.16 -3.92 -2.54
CA ALA A 194 -14.46 -4.99 -3.26
C ALA A 194 -14.16 -6.16 -2.33
N THR A 195 -13.98 -7.34 -2.91
CA THR A 195 -13.52 -8.53 -2.20
C THR A 195 -12.22 -9.07 -2.82
N ASP A 196 -11.38 -9.66 -1.99
CA ASP A 196 -10.29 -10.55 -2.36
C ASP A 196 -10.56 -11.86 -1.61
N LEU A 197 -10.99 -12.88 -2.35
CA LEU A 197 -11.35 -14.18 -1.83
C LEU A 197 -10.22 -15.17 -2.10
N GLU A 198 -9.12 -15.02 -1.35
CA GLU A 198 -7.91 -15.84 -1.49
C GLU A 198 -7.23 -15.64 -2.87
N GLU A 199 -7.32 -14.43 -3.43
CA GLU A 199 -6.73 -14.11 -4.74
C GLU A 199 -5.25 -13.75 -4.63
N PHE A 200 -4.83 -13.12 -3.53
CA PHE A 200 -3.44 -12.78 -3.27
C PHE A 200 -2.72 -13.86 -2.48
N GLU A 201 -3.36 -14.42 -1.46
CA GLU A 201 -2.77 -15.40 -0.53
C GLU A 201 -3.81 -16.42 -0.10
N ASP A 202 -3.48 -17.73 -0.19
CA ASP A 202 -4.37 -18.80 0.24
C ASP A 202 -4.65 -18.68 1.75
N GLY A 203 -5.91 -18.88 2.15
CA GLY A 203 -6.35 -18.76 3.55
C GLY A 203 -6.57 -17.34 4.04
N LEU A 204 -6.32 -16.32 3.20
CA LEU A 204 -6.54 -14.90 3.50
C LEU A 204 -7.70 -14.34 2.68
N ARG A 205 -8.60 -13.60 3.32
CA ARG A 205 -9.66 -12.85 2.64
C ARG A 205 -9.62 -11.39 3.05
N CYS A 206 -9.91 -10.52 2.10
CA CYS A 206 -9.92 -9.08 2.33
C CYS A 206 -11.19 -8.45 1.74
N ILE A 207 -11.66 -7.38 2.39
CA ILE A 207 -12.75 -6.54 1.91
C ILE A 207 -12.24 -5.10 1.90
N GLY A 208 -12.51 -4.33 0.83
CA GLY A 208 -12.03 -2.97 0.69
C GLY A 208 -13.11 -2.04 0.16
N ALA A 209 -13.15 -0.80 0.65
CA ALA A 209 -14.07 0.21 0.19
C ALA A 209 -13.32 1.46 -0.28
N PRO A 210 -13.76 2.11 -1.38
CA PRO A 210 -13.14 3.32 -1.91
C PRO A 210 -13.41 4.51 -1.00
N VAL A 211 -12.43 5.40 -0.93
CA VAL A 211 -12.53 6.70 -0.26
C VAL A 211 -12.34 7.80 -1.30
N ARG A 212 -13.33 8.68 -1.44
CA ARG A 212 -13.33 9.78 -2.41
C ARG A 212 -13.18 11.13 -1.70
N ASP A 213 -12.69 12.10 -2.41
CA ASP A 213 -12.63 13.48 -1.94
C ASP A 213 -13.66 14.40 -2.63
N TYR A 214 -13.61 15.69 -2.32
CA TYR A 214 -14.48 16.72 -2.91
C TYR A 214 -14.35 16.83 -4.45
N THR A 215 -13.27 16.32 -5.04
CA THR A 215 -13.09 16.26 -6.51
C THR A 215 -13.74 15.04 -7.14
N ARG A 216 -14.42 14.21 -6.34
CA ARG A 216 -15.04 12.92 -6.70
C ARG A 216 -14.05 11.82 -7.11
N LYS A 217 -12.74 12.07 -6.97
CA LYS A 217 -11.71 11.06 -7.25
C LYS A 217 -11.53 10.13 -6.06
N VAL A 218 -11.18 8.88 -6.33
CA VAL A 218 -10.73 7.94 -5.32
C VAL A 218 -9.32 8.33 -4.89
N VAL A 219 -9.17 8.72 -3.62
CA VAL A 219 -7.90 9.19 -3.03
C VAL A 219 -7.29 8.19 -2.05
N GLY A 220 -8.04 7.14 -1.74
CA GLY A 220 -7.61 6.05 -0.86
C GLY A 220 -8.63 4.92 -0.83
N ALA A 221 -8.29 3.84 -0.14
CA ALA A 221 -9.22 2.77 0.20
C ALA A 221 -9.00 2.36 1.66
N ILE A 222 -10.10 2.11 2.37
CA ILE A 222 -10.06 1.40 3.65
C ILE A 222 -10.31 -0.08 3.39
N SER A 223 -9.70 -0.96 4.17
CA SER A 223 -9.90 -2.39 4.02
C SER A 223 -9.79 -3.12 5.35
N VAL A 224 -10.33 -4.32 5.38
CA VAL A 224 -10.23 -5.28 6.48
C VAL A 224 -9.66 -6.57 5.91
N SER A 225 -8.72 -7.18 6.63
CA SER A 225 -8.10 -8.45 6.25
C SER A 225 -8.12 -9.42 7.41
N GLY A 226 -8.49 -10.66 7.12
CA GLY A 226 -8.56 -11.71 8.12
C GLY A 226 -8.50 -13.11 7.50
N PRO A 227 -8.34 -14.15 8.34
CA PRO A 227 -8.34 -15.54 7.90
C PRO A 227 -9.66 -15.93 7.20
N ALA A 228 -9.55 -16.71 6.13
CA ALA A 228 -10.71 -17.11 5.32
C ALA A 228 -11.82 -17.81 6.12
N HIS A 229 -11.44 -18.60 7.14
CA HIS A 229 -12.42 -19.30 7.99
C HIS A 229 -13.26 -18.36 8.88
N ARG A 230 -12.80 -17.13 9.13
CA ARG A 230 -13.57 -16.10 9.85
C ARG A 230 -14.30 -15.15 8.91
N LEU A 231 -13.72 -14.84 7.75
CA LEU A 231 -14.35 -14.02 6.72
C LEU A 231 -15.05 -14.90 5.70
N THR A 232 -16.11 -15.62 6.15
CA THR A 232 -16.96 -16.45 5.29
C THR A 232 -17.76 -15.58 4.33
N ASP A 233 -18.25 -16.17 3.22
CA ASP A 233 -19.07 -15.45 2.24
C ASP A 233 -20.30 -14.81 2.88
N GLU A 234 -20.98 -15.53 3.79
CA GLU A 234 -22.13 -15.04 4.54
C GLU A 234 -21.75 -13.83 5.40
N ARG A 235 -20.68 -13.94 6.19
CA ARG A 235 -20.22 -12.84 7.05
C ARG A 235 -19.77 -11.61 6.25
N ILE A 236 -19.17 -11.82 5.08
CA ILE A 236 -18.81 -10.73 4.17
C ILE A 236 -20.07 -10.03 3.67
N ALA A 237 -21.08 -10.81 3.21
CA ALA A 237 -22.28 -10.25 2.63
C ALA A 237 -23.17 -9.53 3.67
N GLU A 238 -23.30 -10.09 4.87
CA GLU A 238 -24.26 -9.60 5.88
C GLU A 238 -23.68 -8.56 6.83
N LEU A 239 -22.37 -8.58 7.08
CA LEU A 239 -21.76 -7.69 8.07
C LEU A 239 -20.60 -6.87 7.48
N VAL A 240 -19.50 -7.53 7.06
CA VAL A 240 -18.24 -6.84 6.82
C VAL A 240 -18.30 -5.96 5.58
N GLY A 241 -18.89 -6.41 4.48
CA GLY A 241 -19.07 -5.63 3.26
C GLY A 241 -19.89 -4.37 3.45
N PRO A 242 -21.12 -4.46 3.99
CA PRO A 242 -21.95 -3.30 4.33
C PRO A 242 -21.25 -2.30 5.27
N GLU A 243 -20.56 -2.81 6.30
CA GLU A 243 -19.80 -1.94 7.22
C GLU A 243 -18.65 -1.21 6.53
N LEU A 244 -17.90 -1.88 5.64
CA LEU A 244 -16.85 -1.25 4.84
C LEU A 244 -17.42 -0.18 3.91
N ALA A 245 -18.51 -0.48 3.21
CA ALA A 245 -19.17 0.49 2.33
C ALA A 245 -19.65 1.73 3.11
N ARG A 246 -20.27 1.53 4.28
CA ARG A 246 -20.68 2.61 5.18
C ARG A 246 -19.49 3.45 5.65
N ALA A 247 -18.42 2.80 6.09
CA ALA A 247 -17.21 3.45 6.59
C ALA A 247 -16.47 4.22 5.47
N GLY A 248 -16.41 3.67 4.25
CA GLY A 248 -15.86 4.34 3.08
C GLY A 248 -16.62 5.62 2.72
N LYS A 249 -17.95 5.56 2.74
CA LYS A 249 -18.82 6.74 2.55
C LYS A 249 -18.61 7.76 3.67
N ALA A 250 -18.54 7.34 4.93
CA ALA A 250 -18.32 8.22 6.08
C ALA A 250 -16.96 8.94 6.00
N LEU A 251 -15.89 8.23 5.62
CA LEU A 251 -14.58 8.84 5.43
C LEU A 251 -14.58 9.80 4.23
N SER A 252 -15.21 9.42 3.13
CA SER A 252 -15.36 10.28 1.95
C SER A 252 -16.08 11.58 2.26
N ALA A 253 -17.17 11.52 3.04
CA ALA A 253 -17.90 12.72 3.49
C ALA A 253 -17.01 13.65 4.32
N ARG A 254 -16.15 13.13 5.21
CA ARG A 254 -15.16 13.91 5.97
C ARG A 254 -14.10 14.57 5.06
N LEU A 255 -13.88 14.05 3.87
CA LEU A 255 -12.99 14.61 2.84
C LEU A 255 -13.74 15.53 1.85
N GLY A 256 -15.01 15.84 2.14
CA GLY A 256 -15.82 16.76 1.35
C GLY A 256 -16.50 16.14 0.14
N PHE A 257 -16.48 14.80 -0.01
CA PHE A 257 -17.27 14.13 -1.05
C PHE A 257 -18.76 14.32 -0.79
N ARG A 258 -19.49 14.69 -1.85
CA ARG A 258 -20.96 14.76 -1.88
C ARG A 258 -21.46 13.95 -3.07
N GLU A 259 -22.40 13.05 -2.84
CA GLU A 259 -23.09 12.27 -3.88
C GLU A 259 -23.81 13.16 -4.89
#